data_8cf710dfdbd396ba347851df78c60ece
#
_entry.id   8cf710dfdbd396ba347851df78c60ece
#
_cell.length_a   1.000
_cell.length_b   1.000
_cell.length_c   1.000
_cell.angle_alpha   90.00
_cell.angle_beta   90.00
_cell.angle_gamma   90.00
#
_symmetry.space_group_name_H-M   'P 1'
#
loop_
_entity.id
_entity.type
_entity.pdbx_description
1 polymer ?
#
loop_
_entity_poly.entity_id
_entity_poly.type
_entity_poly.pdbx_seq_one_letter_code
_entity_poly.pdbx_strand_id
1 'polypeptide(L)'
;LEPSSAASDVYKRQIFMFYNVLTPEKKLPIYQPNMVKFQLVDSTIQHIKRFHKIDDFSLINQNNEVVSNETYDGKIYVADFFFTTCPGICPIMKENMITLQNEFINDDNILLLSHTVTPEIDSVSVLKKYSQKKGVIDSKWNMVTGDKKQIYNLARKSYLVAEDIESPVQYDMIHTENFVLVDSKRRIRGFYDGTDNDVMYNLISDIKILKKEEFK
;
A
#
# COMPACT_ATOMS: atom_id res chain seq x y z
N LEU A 1 -3.78 13.17 57.77
CA LEU A 1 -3.11 11.91 57.42
C LEU A 1 -2.90 11.90 55.90
N GLU A 2 -1.75 12.35 55.46
CA GLU A 2 -1.35 12.21 54.06
C GLU A 2 -1.12 10.73 53.73
N PRO A 3 -1.64 10.21 52.60
CA PRO A 3 -1.36 8.85 52.21
C PRO A 3 0.14 8.70 51.93
N SER A 4 0.76 7.67 52.48
CA SER A 4 2.19 7.41 52.28
C SER A 4 2.51 7.35 50.80
N SER A 5 3.65 7.88 50.35
CA SER A 5 4.10 7.92 48.94
C SER A 5 4.05 6.53 48.29
N ALA A 6 4.34 5.49 49.07
CA ALA A 6 4.27 4.09 48.61
C ALA A 6 2.86 3.62 48.21
N ALA A 7 1.82 4.03 48.96
CA ALA A 7 0.43 3.69 48.63
C ALA A 7 -0.03 4.38 47.32
N SER A 8 0.40 5.64 47.11
CA SER A 8 0.15 6.39 45.89
C SER A 8 0.81 5.73 44.66
N ASP A 9 2.03 5.22 44.80
CA ASP A 9 2.75 4.59 43.68
C ASP A 9 2.20 3.20 43.30
N VAL A 10 1.74 2.43 44.28
CA VAL A 10 1.02 1.16 44.05
C VAL A 10 -0.29 1.43 43.32
N TYR A 11 -1.06 2.44 43.70
CA TYR A 11 -2.32 2.80 43.04
C TYR A 11 -2.09 3.28 41.61
N LYS A 12 -1.09 4.12 41.35
CA LYS A 12 -0.71 4.55 39.97
C LYS A 12 -0.31 3.38 39.08
N ARG A 13 0.47 2.43 39.61
CA ARG A 13 0.84 1.22 38.86
C ARG A 13 -0.37 0.34 38.53
N GLN A 14 -1.30 0.19 39.46
CA GLN A 14 -2.55 -0.55 39.24
C GLN A 14 -3.41 0.11 38.19
N ILE A 15 -3.60 1.42 38.22
CA ILE A 15 -4.33 2.18 37.20
C ILE A 15 -3.65 2.05 35.83
N PHE A 16 -2.34 2.20 35.78
CA PHE A 16 -1.58 2.05 34.52
C PHE A 16 -1.69 0.64 33.94
N MET A 17 -1.56 -0.38 34.77
CA MET A 17 -1.74 -1.77 34.38
C MET A 17 -3.17 -2.04 33.90
N PHE A 18 -4.17 -1.56 34.60
CA PHE A 18 -5.59 -1.70 34.28
C PHE A 18 -5.91 -0.97 32.96
N TYR A 19 -5.40 0.24 32.78
CA TYR A 19 -5.55 1.01 31.55
C TYR A 19 -4.94 0.29 30.35
N ASN A 20 -3.72 -0.23 30.46
CA ASN A 20 -3.06 -0.96 29.38
C ASN A 20 -3.76 -2.28 29.04
N VAL A 21 -4.34 -2.98 30.01
CA VAL A 21 -5.07 -4.23 29.79
C VAL A 21 -6.44 -4.00 29.14
N LEU A 22 -7.09 -2.87 29.48
CA LEU A 22 -8.43 -2.57 29.00
C LEU A 22 -8.46 -1.70 27.72
N THR A 23 -7.34 -1.09 27.33
CA THR A 23 -7.29 -0.34 26.09
C THR A 23 -7.26 -1.31 24.91
N PRO A 24 -8.31 -1.41 24.07
CA PRO A 24 -8.31 -2.33 22.95
C PRO A 24 -7.21 -1.94 21.97
N GLU A 25 -6.40 -2.91 21.54
CA GLU A 25 -5.42 -2.69 20.47
C GLU A 25 -6.15 -2.21 19.22
N LYS A 26 -5.73 -1.06 18.66
CA LYS A 26 -6.25 -0.57 17.39
C LYS A 26 -5.96 -1.62 16.32
N LYS A 27 -7.01 -2.12 15.67
CA LYS A 27 -6.89 -3.01 14.50
C LYS A 27 -7.31 -2.26 13.24
N LEU A 28 -6.61 -2.51 12.14
CA LEU A 28 -6.98 -1.92 10.88
C LEU A 28 -8.17 -2.66 10.25
N PRO A 29 -9.05 -1.96 9.52
CA PRO A 29 -10.12 -2.58 8.77
C PRO A 29 -9.58 -3.50 7.67
N ILE A 30 -10.44 -4.43 7.21
CA ILE A 30 -10.20 -5.21 6.00
C ILE A 30 -11.21 -4.72 4.97
N TYR A 31 -10.74 -3.99 3.98
CA TYR A 31 -11.61 -3.42 2.96
C TYR A 31 -12.13 -4.49 2.00
N GLN A 32 -13.38 -4.30 1.60
CA GLN A 32 -14.08 -5.12 0.62
C GLN A 32 -14.63 -4.21 -0.49
N PRO A 33 -14.90 -4.69 -1.70
CA PRO A 33 -15.42 -3.88 -2.79
C PRO A 33 -16.64 -3.04 -2.42
N ASN A 34 -17.58 -3.57 -1.65
CA ASN A 34 -18.77 -2.83 -1.20
C ASN A 34 -18.50 -1.73 -0.17
N MET A 35 -17.29 -1.60 0.35
CA MET A 35 -16.87 -0.59 1.34
C MET A 35 -16.12 0.59 0.68
N VAL A 36 -15.77 0.46 -0.60
CA VAL A 36 -15.05 1.47 -1.38
C VAL A 36 -16.04 2.30 -2.18
N LYS A 37 -15.65 3.52 -2.60
CA LYS A 37 -16.49 4.37 -3.44
C LYS A 37 -16.90 3.62 -4.71
N PHE A 38 -18.19 3.67 -5.03
CA PHE A 38 -18.78 2.92 -6.12
C PHE A 38 -18.08 3.13 -7.48
N GLN A 39 -17.60 4.35 -7.74
CA GLN A 39 -16.89 4.70 -8.96
C GLN A 39 -15.52 4.04 -9.11
N LEU A 40 -14.87 3.70 -8.00
CA LEU A 40 -13.53 3.07 -7.98
C LEU A 40 -13.58 1.54 -8.07
N VAL A 41 -14.77 0.95 -8.13
CA VAL A 41 -14.94 -0.49 -8.10
C VAL A 41 -15.66 -0.95 -9.36
N ASP A 42 -15.04 -1.86 -10.11
CA ASP A 42 -15.66 -2.50 -11.28
C ASP A 42 -17.07 -3.04 -10.95
N SER A 43 -18.04 -2.75 -11.80
CA SER A 43 -19.45 -3.10 -11.59
C SER A 43 -19.69 -4.58 -11.35
N THR A 44 -18.84 -5.44 -11.88
CA THR A 44 -18.97 -6.90 -11.74
C THR A 44 -18.63 -7.41 -10.35
N ILE A 45 -17.90 -6.65 -9.53
CA ILE A 45 -17.44 -7.06 -8.20
C ILE A 45 -17.97 -6.20 -7.04
N GLN A 46 -18.70 -5.11 -7.33
CA GLN A 46 -19.27 -4.20 -6.31
C GLN A 46 -20.11 -4.91 -5.25
N HIS A 47 -20.72 -6.03 -5.59
CA HIS A 47 -21.55 -6.81 -4.68
C HIS A 47 -20.75 -7.66 -3.69
N ILE A 48 -19.43 -7.81 -3.86
CA ILE A 48 -18.58 -8.63 -3.00
C ILE A 48 -18.43 -7.97 -1.63
N LYS A 49 -18.82 -8.69 -0.58
CA LYS A 49 -18.82 -8.22 0.82
C LYS A 49 -17.80 -8.90 1.69
N ARG A 50 -17.15 -9.97 1.22
CA ARG A 50 -16.19 -10.76 1.99
C ARG A 50 -15.18 -11.45 1.08
N PHE A 51 -14.02 -11.78 1.67
CA PHE A 51 -12.97 -12.60 1.04
C PHE A 51 -12.27 -11.97 -0.16
N HIS A 52 -12.42 -10.65 -0.36
CA HIS A 52 -11.66 -9.96 -1.38
C HIS A 52 -10.16 -9.97 -1.04
N LYS A 53 -9.34 -10.29 -2.02
CA LYS A 53 -7.87 -10.30 -1.96
C LYS A 53 -7.31 -9.81 -3.29
N ILE A 54 -6.07 -9.34 -3.25
CA ILE A 54 -5.34 -9.05 -4.49
C ILE A 54 -5.19 -10.32 -5.31
N ASP A 55 -5.62 -10.25 -6.57
CA ASP A 55 -5.55 -11.35 -7.54
C ASP A 55 -4.11 -11.77 -7.83
N ASP A 56 -3.94 -12.96 -8.37
CA ASP A 56 -2.64 -13.45 -8.81
C ASP A 56 -2.12 -12.61 -9.99
N PHE A 57 -0.86 -12.26 -9.94
CA PHE A 57 -0.19 -11.54 -11.00
C PHE A 57 1.21 -12.07 -11.27
N SER A 58 1.71 -11.81 -12.48
CA SER A 58 3.08 -12.07 -12.88
C SER A 58 3.53 -10.95 -13.80
N LEU A 59 4.41 -10.09 -13.30
CA LEU A 59 4.91 -8.89 -13.97
C LEU A 59 6.44 -8.89 -13.94
N ILE A 60 7.09 -7.95 -14.60
CA ILE A 60 8.56 -7.88 -14.70
C ILE A 60 9.02 -6.58 -14.03
N ASN A 61 10.01 -6.66 -13.14
CA ASN A 61 10.54 -5.49 -12.46
C ASN A 61 11.63 -4.76 -13.26
N GLN A 62 12.14 -3.68 -12.69
CA GLN A 62 13.23 -2.84 -13.23
C GLN A 62 14.55 -3.61 -13.45
N ASN A 63 14.70 -4.81 -12.88
CA ASN A 63 15.89 -5.66 -13.04
C ASN A 63 15.67 -6.80 -14.03
N ASN A 64 14.56 -6.81 -14.77
CA ASN A 64 14.15 -7.90 -15.66
C ASN A 64 13.89 -9.23 -14.93
N GLU A 65 13.44 -9.16 -13.67
CA GLU A 65 13.07 -10.31 -12.87
C GLU A 65 11.55 -10.43 -12.80
N VAL A 66 11.05 -11.66 -12.76
CA VAL A 66 9.62 -11.91 -12.58
C VAL A 66 9.22 -11.62 -11.13
N VAL A 67 8.19 -10.79 -10.97
CA VAL A 67 7.59 -10.44 -9.70
C VAL A 67 6.15 -10.93 -9.70
N SER A 68 5.81 -11.73 -8.71
CA SER A 68 4.47 -12.32 -8.53
C SER A 68 3.99 -12.15 -7.09
N ASN A 69 2.82 -12.69 -6.80
CA ASN A 69 2.32 -12.76 -5.43
C ASN A 69 3.29 -13.46 -4.47
N GLU A 70 4.04 -14.45 -4.95
CA GLU A 70 5.02 -15.18 -4.14
C GLU A 70 6.12 -14.27 -3.59
N THR A 71 6.48 -13.21 -4.34
CA THR A 71 7.45 -12.19 -3.90
C THR A 71 6.97 -11.47 -2.64
N TYR A 72 5.66 -11.33 -2.48
CA TYR A 72 5.01 -10.61 -1.37
C TYR A 72 4.32 -11.55 -0.37
N ASP A 73 4.47 -12.85 -0.53
CA ASP A 73 3.82 -13.81 0.38
C ASP A 73 4.36 -13.68 1.80
N GLY A 74 3.46 -13.57 2.75
CA GLY A 74 3.84 -13.32 4.14
C GLY A 74 4.41 -11.92 4.42
N LYS A 75 4.34 -10.96 3.48
CA LYS A 75 4.83 -9.59 3.64
C LYS A 75 3.67 -8.58 3.67
N ILE A 76 3.88 -7.49 4.38
CA ILE A 76 3.06 -6.29 4.25
C ILE A 76 3.67 -5.45 3.13
N TYR A 77 2.85 -4.88 2.25
CA TYR A 77 3.38 -3.99 1.23
C TYR A 77 2.46 -2.81 0.94
N VAL A 78 3.05 -1.74 0.42
CA VAL A 78 2.34 -0.58 -0.11
C VAL A 78 2.44 -0.59 -1.61
N ALA A 79 1.29 -0.55 -2.29
CA ALA A 79 1.20 -0.51 -3.75
C ALA A 79 0.77 0.87 -4.25
N ASP A 80 1.31 1.29 -5.40
CA ASP A 80 0.86 2.46 -6.16
C ASP A 80 0.85 2.20 -7.67
N PHE A 81 0.20 3.11 -8.40
CA PHE A 81 0.15 3.12 -9.86
C PHE A 81 0.74 4.43 -10.37
N PHE A 82 1.65 4.36 -11.34
CA PHE A 82 2.40 5.51 -11.83
C PHE A 82 2.78 5.39 -13.29
N PHE A 83 3.39 6.42 -13.86
CA PHE A 83 4.13 6.36 -15.10
C PHE A 83 5.34 7.33 -15.08
N THR A 84 6.41 6.95 -15.78
CA THR A 84 7.71 7.63 -15.63
C THR A 84 7.71 9.05 -16.19
N THR A 85 6.84 9.36 -17.15
CA THR A 85 6.73 10.66 -17.82
C THR A 85 5.67 11.59 -17.23
N CYS A 86 5.05 11.24 -16.09
CA CYS A 86 4.06 12.05 -15.42
C CYS A 86 4.64 13.39 -14.94
N PRO A 87 4.11 14.55 -15.39
CA PRO A 87 4.59 15.85 -14.93
C PRO A 87 3.86 16.36 -13.68
N GLY A 88 2.79 15.67 -13.26
CA GLY A 88 1.86 16.12 -12.22
C GLY A 88 2.16 15.53 -10.85
N ILE A 89 1.30 14.64 -10.38
CA ILE A 89 1.31 14.10 -9.01
C ILE A 89 2.40 13.06 -8.76
N CYS A 90 2.83 12.30 -9.78
CA CYS A 90 3.79 11.21 -9.59
C CYS A 90 5.12 11.62 -8.97
N PRO A 91 5.70 12.81 -9.25
CA PRO A 91 6.90 13.25 -8.54
C PRO A 91 6.70 13.31 -7.01
N ILE A 92 5.58 13.86 -6.54
CA ILE A 92 5.25 13.95 -5.10
C ILE A 92 5.05 12.55 -4.51
N MET A 93 4.25 11.72 -5.17
CA MET A 93 4.03 10.34 -4.75
C MET A 93 5.35 9.55 -4.65
N LYS A 94 6.29 9.76 -5.59
CA LYS A 94 7.59 9.09 -5.54
C LYS A 94 8.44 9.52 -4.36
N GLU A 95 8.43 10.79 -4.00
CA GLU A 95 9.15 11.26 -2.81
C GLU A 95 8.53 10.68 -1.53
N ASN A 96 7.22 10.55 -1.49
CA ASN A 96 6.52 9.88 -0.40
C ASN A 96 6.83 8.37 -0.33
N MET A 97 6.95 7.69 -1.48
CA MET A 97 7.42 6.29 -1.52
C MET A 97 8.88 6.15 -1.06
N ILE A 98 9.77 7.11 -1.39
CA ILE A 98 11.15 7.15 -0.85
C ILE A 98 11.14 7.33 0.67
N THR A 99 10.23 8.14 1.21
CA THR A 99 10.05 8.29 2.66
C THR A 99 9.67 6.97 3.31
N LEU A 100 8.73 6.23 2.73
CA LEU A 100 8.36 4.88 3.20
C LEU A 100 9.53 3.90 3.09
N GLN A 101 10.25 3.91 1.97
CA GLN A 101 11.45 3.08 1.78
C GLN A 101 12.46 3.31 2.90
N ASN A 102 12.77 4.57 3.21
CA ASN A 102 13.75 4.93 4.22
C ASN A 102 13.29 4.56 5.64
N GLU A 103 12.00 4.79 5.96
CA GLU A 103 11.43 4.44 7.27
C GLU A 103 11.51 2.93 7.56
N PHE A 104 11.30 2.10 6.52
CA PHE A 104 11.26 0.64 6.67
C PHE A 104 12.44 -0.08 6.03
N ILE A 105 13.56 0.60 5.77
CA ILE A 105 14.72 0.04 5.04
C ILE A 105 15.26 -1.23 5.69
N ASN A 106 15.28 -1.30 7.02
CA ASN A 106 15.79 -2.41 7.80
C ASN A 106 14.71 -3.42 8.20
N ASP A 107 13.51 -3.34 7.64
CA ASP A 107 12.40 -4.22 7.98
C ASP A 107 12.02 -5.11 6.79
N ASP A 108 12.51 -6.33 6.77
CA ASP A 108 12.30 -7.28 5.67
C ASP A 108 10.83 -7.74 5.50
N ASN A 109 9.95 -7.40 6.43
CA ASN A 109 8.53 -7.72 6.34
C ASN A 109 7.71 -6.64 5.63
N ILE A 110 8.32 -5.48 5.34
CA ILE A 110 7.66 -4.36 4.66
C ILE A 110 8.31 -4.14 3.31
N LEU A 111 7.52 -4.18 2.24
CA LEU A 111 7.96 -3.99 0.86
C LEU A 111 7.13 -2.92 0.15
N LEU A 112 7.61 -2.46 -1.00
CA LEU A 112 6.94 -1.49 -1.86
C LEU A 112 6.77 -2.06 -3.27
N LEU A 113 5.66 -1.71 -3.94
CA LEU A 113 5.32 -2.19 -5.28
C LEU A 113 4.68 -1.08 -6.10
N SER A 114 5.33 -0.66 -7.17
CA SER A 114 4.80 0.34 -8.09
C SER A 114 4.50 -0.26 -9.46
N HIS A 115 3.26 -0.14 -9.92
CA HIS A 115 2.82 -0.63 -11.22
C HIS A 115 2.83 0.52 -12.23
N THR A 116 3.53 0.38 -13.36
CA THR A 116 3.35 1.37 -14.44
C THR A 116 2.00 1.19 -15.12
N VAL A 117 1.34 2.31 -15.42
CA VAL A 117 0.09 2.30 -16.22
C VAL A 117 0.33 2.53 -17.71
N THR A 118 1.59 2.75 -18.11
CA THR A 118 2.02 2.93 -19.51
C THR A 118 3.12 1.93 -19.90
N PRO A 119 2.87 0.61 -19.82
CA PRO A 119 3.91 -0.40 -20.05
C PRO A 119 4.50 -0.34 -21.46
N GLU A 120 3.80 0.24 -22.44
CA GLU A 120 4.30 0.46 -23.80
C GLU A 120 5.45 1.47 -23.85
N ILE A 121 5.47 2.43 -22.89
CA ILE A 121 6.50 3.47 -22.76
C ILE A 121 7.53 3.04 -21.70
N ASP A 122 7.05 2.55 -20.58
CA ASP A 122 7.83 2.21 -19.41
C ASP A 122 8.37 0.76 -19.51
N SER A 123 9.26 0.54 -20.47
CA SER A 123 9.99 -0.73 -20.59
C SER A 123 10.90 -0.97 -19.38
N VAL A 124 11.38 -2.20 -19.20
CA VAL A 124 12.34 -2.56 -18.13
C VAL A 124 13.54 -1.61 -18.10
N SER A 125 14.10 -1.26 -19.27
CA SER A 125 15.25 -0.35 -19.35
C SER A 125 14.91 1.09 -18.93
N VAL A 126 13.68 1.54 -19.20
CA VAL A 126 13.19 2.85 -18.76
C VAL A 126 12.98 2.85 -17.25
N LEU A 127 12.32 1.81 -16.72
CA LEU A 127 12.12 1.64 -15.28
C LEU A 127 13.45 1.55 -14.53
N LYS A 128 14.47 0.85 -15.08
CA LYS A 128 15.80 0.76 -14.46
C LYS A 128 16.47 2.13 -14.34
N LYS A 129 16.47 2.92 -15.41
CA LYS A 129 17.00 4.29 -15.39
C LYS A 129 16.24 5.18 -14.41
N TYR A 130 14.91 5.05 -14.40
CA TYR A 130 14.05 5.83 -13.51
C TYR A 130 14.29 5.46 -12.04
N SER A 131 14.35 4.18 -11.71
CA SER A 131 14.60 3.69 -10.35
C SER A 131 15.97 4.18 -9.81
N GLN A 132 17.02 4.08 -10.62
CA GLN A 132 18.34 4.59 -10.26
C GLN A 132 18.34 6.10 -10.01
N LYS A 133 17.72 6.88 -10.91
CA LYS A 133 17.60 8.33 -10.77
C LYS A 133 16.83 8.74 -9.50
N LYS A 134 15.83 7.92 -9.09
CA LYS A 134 15.00 8.21 -7.93
C LYS A 134 15.53 7.63 -6.61
N GLY A 135 16.60 6.84 -6.63
CA GLY A 135 17.16 6.24 -5.42
C GLY A 135 16.37 5.06 -4.88
N VAL A 136 15.74 4.31 -5.78
CA VAL A 136 15.03 3.07 -5.44
C VAL A 136 16.02 1.99 -5.03
N ILE A 137 15.75 1.31 -3.92
CA ILE A 137 16.53 0.19 -3.42
C ILE A 137 15.83 -1.10 -3.82
N ASP A 138 16.44 -1.86 -4.73
CA ASP A 138 15.85 -3.03 -5.40
C ASP A 138 15.37 -4.12 -4.42
N SER A 139 16.04 -4.31 -3.28
CA SER A 139 15.60 -5.27 -2.26
C SER A 139 14.34 -4.85 -1.50
N LYS A 140 13.94 -3.59 -1.62
CA LYS A 140 12.82 -3.02 -0.88
C LYS A 140 11.65 -2.66 -1.77
N TRP A 141 11.90 -2.29 -3.02
CA TRP A 141 10.92 -1.70 -3.89
C TRP A 141 11.02 -2.21 -5.33
N ASN A 142 9.97 -2.89 -5.80
CA ASN A 142 9.82 -3.29 -7.18
C ASN A 142 8.97 -2.26 -7.95
N MET A 143 9.48 -1.80 -9.08
CA MET A 143 8.75 -1.07 -10.10
C MET A 143 8.47 -2.02 -11.25
N VAL A 144 7.19 -2.34 -11.51
CA VAL A 144 6.83 -3.41 -12.44
C VAL A 144 6.14 -2.89 -13.69
N THR A 145 6.43 -3.61 -14.80
CA THR A 145 5.82 -3.45 -16.12
C THR A 145 5.36 -4.81 -16.63
N GLY A 146 4.58 -4.86 -17.71
CA GLY A 146 4.13 -6.10 -18.31
C GLY A 146 2.88 -5.95 -19.15
N ASP A 147 1.98 -6.94 -19.11
CA ASP A 147 0.73 -6.90 -19.85
C ASP A 147 -0.19 -5.79 -19.31
N LYS A 148 -0.55 -4.85 -20.17
CA LYS A 148 -1.39 -3.70 -19.83
C LYS A 148 -2.74 -4.12 -19.27
N LYS A 149 -3.36 -5.14 -19.88
CA LYS A 149 -4.67 -5.63 -19.45
C LYS A 149 -4.61 -6.20 -18.03
N GLN A 150 -3.53 -6.92 -17.70
CA GLN A 150 -3.33 -7.43 -16.34
C GLN A 150 -3.16 -6.28 -15.34
N ILE A 151 -2.32 -5.29 -15.65
CA ILE A 151 -2.08 -4.13 -14.77
C ILE A 151 -3.37 -3.35 -14.52
N TYR A 152 -4.17 -3.12 -15.57
CA TYR A 152 -5.44 -2.39 -15.47
C TYR A 152 -6.50 -3.18 -14.70
N ASN A 153 -6.57 -4.51 -14.89
CA ASN A 153 -7.44 -5.36 -14.08
C ASN A 153 -7.05 -5.35 -12.61
N LEU A 154 -5.74 -5.38 -12.30
CA LEU A 154 -5.26 -5.24 -10.93
C LEU A 154 -5.72 -3.94 -10.31
N ALA A 155 -5.55 -2.80 -10.98
CA ALA A 155 -5.95 -1.49 -10.47
C ALA A 155 -7.46 -1.40 -10.19
N ARG A 156 -8.30 -1.91 -11.11
CA ARG A 156 -9.76 -1.81 -11.05
C ARG A 156 -10.41 -2.85 -10.16
N LYS A 157 -9.98 -4.11 -10.27
CA LYS A 157 -10.66 -5.25 -9.64
C LYS A 157 -9.99 -5.73 -8.38
N SER A 158 -8.67 -5.59 -8.29
CA SER A 158 -7.92 -6.10 -7.15
C SER A 158 -7.59 -5.01 -6.14
N TYR A 159 -6.96 -3.91 -6.57
CA TYR A 159 -6.58 -2.80 -5.69
C TYR A 159 -7.70 -1.78 -5.45
N LEU A 160 -8.74 -1.76 -6.26
CA LEU A 160 -9.93 -0.90 -6.13
C LEU A 160 -9.57 0.61 -6.12
N VAL A 161 -8.69 1.03 -7.00
CA VAL A 161 -8.18 2.42 -7.06
C VAL A 161 -8.38 3.13 -8.38
N ALA A 162 -9.03 2.49 -9.35
CA ALA A 162 -9.24 3.08 -10.66
C ALA A 162 -10.72 3.03 -11.05
N GLU A 163 -11.21 4.14 -11.57
CA GLU A 163 -12.57 4.23 -12.09
C GLU A 163 -12.74 3.36 -13.34
N ASP A 164 -13.92 2.75 -13.47
CA ASP A 164 -14.32 2.04 -14.68
C ASP A 164 -14.90 3.09 -15.65
N ILE A 165 -14.02 3.79 -16.37
CA ILE A 165 -14.44 4.75 -17.36
C ILE A 165 -14.78 4.01 -18.64
N GLU A 166 -16.07 3.83 -18.94
CA GLU A 166 -16.55 3.51 -20.28
C GLU A 166 -16.31 4.72 -21.19
N SER A 167 -15.07 4.96 -21.58
CA SER A 167 -14.72 6.00 -22.55
C SER A 167 -14.42 5.35 -23.90
N PRO A 168 -15.11 5.74 -24.97
CA PRO A 168 -14.78 5.31 -26.33
C PRO A 168 -13.47 5.93 -26.86
N VAL A 169 -12.80 6.77 -26.08
CA VAL A 169 -11.57 7.47 -26.46
C VAL A 169 -10.35 6.64 -26.02
N GLN A 170 -9.45 6.43 -26.94
CA GLN A 170 -8.26 5.60 -26.94
C GLN A 170 -7.18 5.96 -25.88
N TYR A 171 -7.49 6.82 -24.89
CA TYR A 171 -6.60 7.29 -23.84
C TYR A 171 -7.20 7.07 -22.43
N ASP A 172 -7.67 5.84 -22.20
CA ASP A 172 -8.08 5.44 -20.85
C ASP A 172 -6.84 5.12 -20.00
N MET A 173 -6.14 6.17 -19.58
CA MET A 173 -4.99 6.02 -18.69
C MET A 173 -5.48 6.14 -17.24
N ILE A 174 -5.21 5.11 -16.46
CA ILE A 174 -5.51 5.10 -15.02
C ILE A 174 -4.73 6.24 -14.34
N HIS A 175 -5.47 7.13 -13.67
CA HIS A 175 -4.90 8.14 -12.80
C HIS A 175 -5.43 7.91 -11.39
N THR A 176 -4.52 7.67 -10.46
CA THR A 176 -4.86 7.53 -9.03
C THR A 176 -3.73 8.09 -8.18
N GLU A 177 -4.11 8.86 -7.16
CA GLU A 177 -3.22 9.35 -6.11
C GLU A 177 -3.10 8.37 -4.93
N ASN A 178 -3.81 7.25 -4.98
CA ASN A 178 -3.91 6.36 -3.82
C ASN A 178 -2.71 5.42 -3.67
N PHE A 179 -2.16 5.40 -2.46
CA PHE A 179 -1.38 4.27 -1.97
C PHE A 179 -2.29 3.25 -1.31
N VAL A 180 -2.06 1.99 -1.57
CA VAL A 180 -2.85 0.87 -1.03
C VAL A 180 -1.98 0.07 -0.07
N LEU A 181 -2.37 0.02 1.20
CA LEU A 181 -1.74 -0.85 2.19
C LEU A 181 -2.33 -2.24 2.10
N VAL A 182 -1.49 -3.24 1.88
CA VAL A 182 -1.87 -4.65 1.75
C VAL A 182 -1.16 -5.50 2.81
N ASP A 183 -1.89 -6.41 3.41
CA ASP A 183 -1.38 -7.29 4.46
C ASP A 183 -0.74 -8.59 3.92
N SER A 184 -0.11 -9.36 4.81
CA SER A 184 0.56 -10.63 4.51
C SER A 184 -0.37 -11.70 3.89
N LYS A 185 -1.69 -11.49 3.95
CA LYS A 185 -2.73 -12.36 3.38
C LYS A 185 -3.36 -11.78 2.12
N ARG A 186 -2.72 -10.76 1.53
CA ARG A 186 -3.15 -10.08 0.30
C ARG A 186 -4.47 -9.31 0.45
N ARG A 187 -4.84 -8.84 1.67
CA ARG A 187 -6.07 -8.10 1.93
C ARG A 187 -5.77 -6.61 2.03
N ILE A 188 -6.65 -5.78 1.50
CA ILE A 188 -6.52 -4.33 1.60
C ILE A 188 -6.84 -3.88 3.02
N ARG A 189 -5.93 -3.10 3.60
CA ARG A 189 -6.01 -2.59 4.98
C ARG A 189 -6.12 -1.06 5.04
N GLY A 190 -5.89 -0.36 3.96
CA GLY A 190 -6.04 1.10 3.88
C GLY A 190 -5.81 1.66 2.50
N PHE A 191 -6.39 2.87 2.29
CA PHE A 191 -6.16 3.73 1.13
C PHE A 191 -5.69 5.08 1.64
N TYR A 192 -4.65 5.63 1.04
CA TYR A 192 -3.99 6.85 1.49
C TYR A 192 -3.68 7.74 0.30
N ASP A 193 -4.01 9.02 0.38
CA ASP A 193 -3.60 9.99 -0.62
C ASP A 193 -2.07 10.12 -0.62
N GLY A 194 -1.44 9.60 -1.66
CA GLY A 194 0.02 9.60 -1.82
C GLY A 194 0.61 10.97 -2.13
N THR A 195 -0.22 12.00 -2.32
CA THR A 195 0.20 13.39 -2.54
C THR A 195 0.17 14.22 -1.27
N ASP A 196 -0.46 13.73 -0.20
CA ASP A 196 -0.62 14.42 1.08
C ASP A 196 0.41 13.93 2.11
N ASN A 197 1.31 14.82 2.51
CA ASN A 197 2.35 14.51 3.48
C ASN A 197 1.80 14.18 4.88
N ASP A 198 0.68 14.77 5.30
CA ASP A 198 0.07 14.49 6.60
C ASP A 198 -0.55 13.07 6.62
N VAL A 199 -1.09 12.64 5.48
CA VAL A 199 -1.61 11.27 5.30
C VAL A 199 -0.50 10.24 5.35
N MET A 200 0.73 10.59 4.94
CA MET A 200 1.90 9.69 5.04
C MET A 200 2.24 9.30 6.47
N TYR A 201 2.09 10.20 7.45
CA TYR A 201 2.28 9.86 8.87
C TYR A 201 1.25 8.83 9.34
N ASN A 202 0.01 8.94 8.85
CA ASN A 202 -1.03 7.96 9.16
C ASN A 202 -0.70 6.59 8.54
N LEU A 203 -0.25 6.54 7.29
CA LEU A 203 0.18 5.31 6.62
C LEU A 203 1.32 4.63 7.38
N ILE A 204 2.37 5.37 7.75
CA ILE A 204 3.50 4.84 8.55
C ILE A 204 3.01 4.28 9.89
N SER A 205 2.13 5.00 10.58
CA SER A 205 1.54 4.54 11.84
C SER A 205 0.73 3.25 11.65
N ASP A 206 -0.09 3.18 10.60
CA ASP A 206 -0.94 2.04 10.33
C ASP A 206 -0.12 0.81 9.87
N ILE A 207 0.97 0.99 9.13
CA ILE A 207 1.93 -0.10 8.84
C ILE A 207 2.50 -0.66 10.15
N LYS A 208 2.90 0.20 11.11
CA LYS A 208 3.42 -0.24 12.42
C LYS A 208 2.37 -0.99 13.24
N ILE A 209 1.10 -0.57 13.18
CA ILE A 209 -0.02 -1.28 13.81
C ILE A 209 -0.20 -2.65 13.15
N LEU A 210 -0.27 -2.69 11.82
CA LEU A 210 -0.47 -3.91 11.05
C LEU A 210 0.66 -4.92 11.29
N LYS A 211 1.91 -4.43 11.36
CA LYS A 211 3.06 -5.26 11.71
C LYS A 211 2.88 -5.94 13.08
N LYS A 212 2.39 -5.21 14.09
CA LYS A 212 2.11 -5.80 15.42
C LYS A 212 0.95 -6.79 15.40
N GLU A 213 -0.02 -6.62 14.51
CA GLU A 213 -1.13 -7.58 14.35
C GLU A 213 -0.66 -8.91 13.76
N GLU A 214 0.32 -8.91 12.85
CA GLU A 214 0.65 -10.06 12.01
C GLU A 214 1.95 -10.77 12.40
N PHE A 215 2.91 -10.06 12.98
CA PHE A 215 4.24 -10.56 13.31
C PHE A 215 4.51 -10.48 14.83
N LYS A 216 3.60 -11.02 15.64
CA LYS A 216 3.75 -11.14 17.10
C LYS A 216 4.77 -12.21 17.49
#